data_e56195ab3d5b17ae620a8a7ce47e7818
#
_entry.id   e56195ab3d5b17ae620a8a7ce47e7818
#
_cell.length_a   1.000
_cell.length_b   1.000
_cell.length_c   1.000
_cell.angle_alpha   90.00
_cell.angle_beta   90.00
_cell.angle_gamma   90.00
#
_symmetry.space_group_name_H-M   'P 1'
#
loop_
_entity.id
_entity.type
_entity.pdbx_description
1 polymer ?
#
loop_
_entity_poly.entity_id
_entity_poly.type
_entity_poly.pdbx_seq_one_letter_code
_entity_poly.pdbx_strand_id
1 'polypeptide(L)'
;MRKLSISLCGGLVMLGLWVSPALAQKKSVAEEILDILRADNKISEQQYRDLMAKAKAESEQREAGVEAFRRDPVKDVKKSIDWLDRFTFSGDMRVRGEGFWQDSGPNANARFRERIRLRFGATIKVSDEALAGLRFVSGDPNDPISANQTLTDVFTKKPLSIDQAYITLTPKQSIGLGEYPWNPITLTGGKFANPLFRPRAVMNSELIWDDDLTPEGLNETLTLWDSSSGLMRHLQIEALQWTVRENARAADAYVIGGQVMGAFQILPTAKLTLAAGDYYFAKSNYMAQARNSNSSLKLTNTAVLNNGTVVKGGFPISPGSTSATQIRGYLGGFNIINPSVQLDYDTGYAKWPLSLMADAAYNSDAGTSKNWAVWTGVSLGATKNPGDLAFSAVWAKIETDSVVSFFSYSDFGRDGGTNVEGPFLKVDYMLFPRVVLTAKNHFVSFIDRPKGQSNSLLNRFQLDAVLAF
;
A
#
# COMPACT_ATOMS: atom_id res chain seq x y z
N MET A 1 -7.57 -12.74 18.61
CA MET A 1 -6.35 -12.80 17.77
C MET A 1 -5.23 -12.10 18.50
N ARG A 2 -4.22 -12.87 18.93
CA ARG A 2 -3.12 -12.34 19.75
C ARG A 2 -2.20 -11.48 18.89
N LYS A 3 -1.97 -10.24 19.29
CA LYS A 3 -0.95 -9.37 18.74
C LYS A 3 0.43 -9.99 18.99
N LEU A 4 1.13 -10.41 17.95
CA LEU A 4 2.56 -10.69 18.03
C LEU A 4 3.30 -9.36 17.82
N SER A 5 3.79 -8.81 18.91
CA SER A 5 4.81 -7.76 18.89
C SER A 5 6.15 -8.41 18.50
N ILE A 6 6.70 -8.02 17.36
CA ILE A 6 8.06 -8.42 16.96
C ILE A 6 9.01 -7.51 17.73
N SER A 7 9.59 -8.05 18.81
CA SER A 7 10.80 -7.48 19.40
C SER A 7 11.99 -7.75 18.47
N LEU A 8 12.51 -6.70 17.87
CA LEU A 8 13.87 -6.74 17.28
C LEU A 8 14.87 -6.79 18.43
N CYS A 9 15.25 -7.99 18.88
CA CYS A 9 16.38 -8.17 19.75
C CYS A 9 17.67 -8.18 18.90
N GLY A 10 18.36 -7.04 18.91
CA GLY A 10 19.78 -7.01 18.57
C GLY A 10 20.54 -7.93 19.53
N GLY A 11 21.24 -8.93 18.96
CA GLY A 11 22.04 -9.85 19.73
C GLY A 11 23.20 -9.15 20.44
N LEU A 12 23.02 -8.88 21.71
CA LEU A 12 24.12 -8.71 22.68
C LEU A 12 24.26 -10.02 23.40
N VAL A 13 25.42 -10.66 23.20
CA VAL A 13 25.84 -11.84 23.95
C VAL A 13 25.93 -11.45 25.42
N MET A 14 24.92 -11.80 26.21
CA MET A 14 24.98 -11.74 27.66
C MET A 14 25.57 -13.06 28.16
N LEU A 15 26.86 -13.05 28.51
CA LEU A 15 27.43 -14.03 29.42
C LEU A 15 26.72 -13.86 30.77
N GLY A 16 25.70 -14.68 31.01
CA GLY A 16 25.01 -14.76 32.28
C GLY A 16 25.88 -15.39 33.35
N LEU A 17 26.44 -14.59 34.22
CA LEU A 17 26.91 -15.04 35.51
C LEU A 17 25.70 -15.17 36.45
N TRP A 18 25.27 -16.40 36.67
CA TRP A 18 24.34 -16.74 37.76
C TRP A 18 25.03 -16.47 39.10
N VAL A 19 24.62 -15.42 39.80
CA VAL A 19 24.98 -15.21 41.21
C VAL A 19 23.77 -15.53 42.05
N SER A 20 23.83 -16.64 42.79
CA SER A 20 22.84 -17.03 43.80
C SER A 20 22.80 -16.00 44.94
N PRO A 21 21.60 -15.69 45.49
CA PRO A 21 21.50 -14.79 46.65
C PRO A 21 21.72 -15.54 47.98
N ALA A 22 22.95 -15.73 48.36
CA ALA A 22 23.34 -16.05 49.72
C ALA A 22 24.84 -15.74 49.89
N LEU A 23 25.15 -14.47 50.06
CA LEU A 23 26.47 -14.08 50.54
C LEU A 23 26.26 -13.22 51.78
N ALA A 24 26.45 -13.86 52.95
CA ALA A 24 26.80 -13.14 54.15
C ALA A 24 27.92 -12.15 53.80
N GLN A 25 27.84 -10.92 54.38
CA GLN A 25 28.84 -9.87 54.17
C GLN A 25 30.24 -10.43 54.37
N LYS A 26 30.91 -10.76 53.28
CA LYS A 26 32.34 -11.05 53.31
C LYS A 26 33.07 -9.74 53.55
N LYS A 27 33.87 -9.69 54.62
CA LYS A 27 34.77 -8.56 54.87
C LYS A 27 35.58 -8.28 53.56
N SER A 28 35.77 -7.03 53.26
CA SER A 28 36.63 -6.66 52.10
C SER A 28 38.06 -7.12 52.34
N VAL A 29 38.78 -7.39 51.29
CA VAL A 29 40.20 -7.78 51.39
C VAL A 29 41.02 -6.72 52.14
N ALA A 30 40.64 -5.45 52.05
CA ALA A 30 41.22 -4.35 52.80
C ALA A 30 40.96 -4.49 54.31
N GLU A 31 39.74 -4.87 54.70
CA GLU A 31 39.36 -5.10 56.12
C GLU A 31 40.13 -6.32 56.68
N GLU A 32 40.25 -7.39 55.92
CA GLU A 32 41.04 -8.57 56.33
C GLU A 32 42.52 -8.27 56.53
N ILE A 33 43.10 -7.48 55.61
CA ILE A 33 44.51 -7.04 55.77
C ILE A 33 44.68 -6.13 57.01
N LEU A 34 43.77 -5.24 57.27
CA LEU A 34 43.79 -4.37 58.44
C LEU A 34 43.64 -5.15 59.75
N ASP A 35 42.84 -6.22 59.80
CA ASP A 35 42.71 -7.11 60.91
C ASP A 35 44.04 -7.88 61.19
N ILE A 36 44.73 -8.33 60.16
CA ILE A 36 46.03 -8.99 60.22
C ILE A 36 47.12 -8.03 60.76
N LEU A 37 47.17 -6.82 60.21
CA LEU A 37 48.15 -5.80 60.60
C LEU A 37 47.96 -5.37 62.06
N ARG A 38 46.74 -5.34 62.54
CA ARG A 38 46.38 -5.09 63.96
C ARG A 38 46.80 -6.25 64.84
N ALA A 39 46.54 -7.50 64.46
CA ALA A 39 46.87 -8.70 65.20
C ALA A 39 48.44 -8.84 65.38
N ASP A 40 49.17 -8.41 64.36
CA ASP A 40 50.64 -8.42 64.35
C ASP A 40 51.29 -7.19 65.06
N ASN A 41 50.46 -6.36 65.73
CA ASN A 41 50.87 -5.08 66.33
C ASN A 41 51.68 -4.15 65.41
N LYS A 42 51.41 -4.20 64.12
CA LYS A 42 52.07 -3.34 63.12
C LYS A 42 51.45 -1.97 62.97
N ILE A 43 50.22 -1.80 63.46
CA ILE A 43 49.51 -0.54 63.46
C ILE A 43 48.83 -0.30 64.84
N SER A 44 48.75 0.98 65.26
CA SER A 44 48.10 1.34 66.53
C SER A 44 46.56 1.24 66.38
N GLU A 45 45.87 1.10 67.51
CA GLU A 45 44.39 1.09 67.54
C GLU A 45 43.77 2.31 66.93
N GLN A 46 44.40 3.49 66.97
CA GLN A 46 43.95 4.69 66.32
C GLN A 46 44.07 4.63 64.82
N GLN A 47 45.25 4.16 64.32
CA GLN A 47 45.48 3.95 62.91
C GLN A 47 44.56 2.89 62.32
N TYR A 48 44.32 1.83 63.05
CA TYR A 48 43.35 0.80 62.63
C TYR A 48 41.95 1.38 62.42
N ARG A 49 41.43 2.18 63.39
CA ARG A 49 40.08 2.80 63.29
C ARG A 49 40.01 3.77 62.11
N ASP A 50 41.02 4.58 61.89
CA ASP A 50 41.06 5.55 60.81
C ASP A 50 41.12 4.89 59.40
N LEU A 51 41.91 3.79 59.29
CA LEU A 51 41.98 3.03 58.04
C LEU A 51 40.71 2.21 57.78
N MET A 52 40.09 1.62 58.82
CA MET A 52 38.81 0.94 58.67
C MET A 52 37.70 1.90 58.24
N ALA A 53 37.64 3.10 58.80
CA ALA A 53 36.69 4.12 58.38
C ALA A 53 36.86 4.51 56.91
N LYS A 54 38.12 4.64 56.43
CA LYS A 54 38.42 4.89 55.02
C LYS A 54 38.03 3.75 54.09
N ALA A 55 38.40 2.48 54.49
CA ALA A 55 38.05 1.31 53.72
C ALA A 55 36.54 1.11 53.60
N LYS A 56 35.78 1.42 54.64
CA LYS A 56 34.35 1.38 54.66
C LYS A 56 33.70 2.48 53.77
N ALA A 57 34.24 3.69 53.84
CA ALA A 57 33.76 4.79 52.96
C ALA A 57 34.06 4.51 51.48
N GLU A 58 35.22 3.91 51.15
CA GLU A 58 35.54 3.48 49.78
C GLU A 58 34.60 2.33 49.29
N SER A 59 34.25 1.38 50.17
CA SER A 59 33.33 0.29 49.82
C SER A 59 31.93 0.83 49.59
N GLU A 60 31.46 1.76 50.43
CA GLU A 60 30.14 2.42 50.28
C GLU A 60 30.08 3.27 48.97
N GLN A 61 31.17 3.99 48.65
CA GLN A 61 31.25 4.69 47.35
C GLN A 61 31.28 3.74 46.14
N ARG A 62 31.96 2.60 46.25
CA ARG A 62 31.94 1.59 45.21
C ARG A 62 30.56 0.96 45.05
N GLU A 63 29.90 0.59 46.17
CA GLU A 63 28.55 0.04 46.14
C GLU A 63 27.54 1.05 45.57
N ALA A 64 27.61 2.31 45.94
CA ALA A 64 26.80 3.39 45.37
C ALA A 64 27.05 3.58 43.86
N GLY A 65 28.31 3.44 43.41
CA GLY A 65 28.67 3.47 42.00
C GLY A 65 28.15 2.24 41.23
N VAL A 66 28.19 1.04 41.85
CA VAL A 66 27.62 -0.18 41.25
C VAL A 66 26.11 -0.18 41.24
N GLU A 67 25.44 0.40 42.28
CA GLU A 67 24.01 0.59 42.28
C GLU A 67 23.56 1.65 41.28
N ALA A 68 24.32 2.72 41.08
CA ALA A 68 24.06 3.69 40.01
C ALA A 68 24.19 3.02 38.62
N PHE A 69 25.10 2.04 38.46
CA PHE A 69 25.26 1.26 37.23
C PHE A 69 24.19 0.14 37.11
N ARG A 70 23.58 -0.28 38.21
CA ARG A 70 22.46 -1.24 38.26
C ARG A 70 21.08 -0.58 38.11
N ARG A 71 20.98 0.73 38.18
CA ARG A 71 19.78 1.46 37.74
C ARG A 71 19.61 1.15 36.27
N ASP A 72 18.66 0.27 36.02
CA ASP A 72 18.30 -0.44 34.82
C ASP A 72 18.57 0.40 33.54
N PRO A 73 19.74 0.27 32.87
CA PRO A 73 20.02 1.06 31.66
C PRO A 73 18.99 0.77 30.56
N VAL A 74 18.26 -0.35 30.68
CA VAL A 74 17.15 -0.73 29.79
C VAL A 74 15.94 0.19 30.01
N LYS A 75 15.66 0.67 31.23
CA LYS A 75 14.55 1.60 31.50
C LYS A 75 14.82 2.99 30.92
N ASP A 76 16.03 3.49 31.06
CA ASP A 76 16.40 4.80 30.52
C ASP A 76 16.50 4.78 28.98
N VAL A 77 17.03 3.69 28.40
CA VAL A 77 17.02 3.46 26.96
C VAL A 77 15.58 3.29 26.45
N LYS A 78 14.75 2.50 27.12
CA LYS A 78 13.36 2.30 26.74
C LYS A 78 12.60 3.65 26.75
N LYS A 79 12.76 4.46 27.78
CA LYS A 79 12.14 5.80 27.86
C LYS A 79 12.66 6.74 26.76
N SER A 80 13.94 6.64 26.39
CA SER A 80 14.52 7.46 25.33
C SER A 80 14.07 7.04 23.92
N ILE A 81 13.55 5.83 23.72
CA ILE A 81 13.05 5.31 22.43
C ILE A 81 11.54 5.10 22.41
N ASP A 82 10.79 5.45 23.47
CA ASP A 82 9.32 5.33 23.54
C ASP A 82 8.61 6.03 22.35
N TRP A 83 9.25 7.05 21.79
CA TRP A 83 8.74 7.72 20.59
C TRP A 83 8.71 6.80 19.36
N LEU A 84 9.58 5.76 19.30
CA LEU A 84 9.57 4.77 18.21
C LEU A 84 8.31 3.88 18.23
N ASP A 85 7.69 3.69 19.39
CA ASP A 85 6.43 2.93 19.51
C ASP A 85 5.27 3.58 18.75
N ARG A 86 5.41 4.86 18.40
CA ARG A 86 4.46 5.59 17.55
C ARG A 86 4.60 5.26 16.06
N PHE A 87 5.71 4.64 15.65
CA PHE A 87 5.97 4.30 14.26
C PHE A 87 5.60 2.85 13.96
N THR A 88 4.88 2.65 12.89
CA THR A 88 4.66 1.32 12.30
C THR A 88 5.27 1.31 10.91
N PHE A 89 6.34 0.57 10.73
CA PHE A 89 6.99 0.39 9.44
C PHE A 89 6.33 -0.74 8.67
N SER A 90 6.22 -0.57 7.36
CA SER A 90 5.66 -1.59 6.46
C SER A 90 6.21 -1.43 5.06
N GLY A 91 6.19 -2.52 4.31
CA GLY A 91 6.62 -2.47 2.92
C GLY A 91 6.50 -3.80 2.22
N ASP A 92 6.83 -3.77 0.93
CA ASP A 92 6.99 -4.97 0.12
C ASP A 92 8.10 -4.82 -0.90
N MET A 93 8.70 -5.95 -1.25
CA MET A 93 9.61 -6.08 -2.37
C MET A 93 9.05 -7.13 -3.32
N ARG A 94 9.06 -6.83 -4.61
CA ARG A 94 8.67 -7.75 -5.69
C ARG A 94 9.78 -7.85 -6.72
N VAL A 95 10.07 -9.07 -7.12
CA VAL A 95 10.85 -9.38 -8.34
C VAL A 95 9.89 -10.02 -9.32
N ARG A 96 9.88 -9.56 -10.57
CA ARG A 96 8.98 -10.00 -11.63
C ARG A 96 9.74 -10.36 -12.89
N GLY A 97 9.49 -11.57 -13.42
CA GLY A 97 9.73 -11.92 -14.81
C GLY A 97 8.44 -11.75 -15.62
N GLU A 98 8.51 -11.11 -16.79
CA GLU A 98 7.33 -10.81 -17.59
C GLU A 98 7.59 -11.04 -19.08
N GLY A 99 6.73 -11.82 -19.71
CA GLY A 99 6.78 -12.16 -21.13
C GLY A 99 5.53 -11.73 -21.90
N PHE A 100 5.71 -11.34 -23.17
CA PHE A 100 4.65 -10.92 -24.09
C PHE A 100 4.77 -11.69 -25.39
N TRP A 101 3.66 -12.26 -25.85
CA TRP A 101 3.57 -12.99 -27.12
C TRP A 101 2.32 -12.57 -27.89
N GLN A 102 2.47 -12.34 -29.19
CA GLN A 102 1.39 -12.00 -30.10
C GLN A 102 1.72 -12.52 -31.50
N ASP A 103 0.80 -13.25 -32.14
CA ASP A 103 1.10 -13.99 -33.37
C ASP A 103 1.35 -13.11 -34.60
N SER A 104 0.86 -11.86 -34.62
CA SER A 104 0.98 -10.99 -35.79
C SER A 104 0.99 -9.49 -35.41
N GLY A 105 1.34 -8.64 -36.38
CA GLY A 105 1.31 -7.19 -36.25
C GLY A 105 2.63 -6.60 -35.77
N PRO A 106 2.69 -5.30 -35.47
CA PRO A 106 3.88 -4.59 -35.05
C PRO A 106 4.56 -5.13 -33.80
N ASN A 107 3.82 -5.91 -33.01
CA ASN A 107 4.24 -6.49 -31.75
C ASN A 107 4.40 -8.02 -31.81
N ALA A 108 4.52 -8.59 -33.01
CA ALA A 108 4.68 -10.04 -33.21
C ALA A 108 5.98 -10.61 -32.60
N ASN A 109 6.99 -9.77 -32.35
CA ASN A 109 8.19 -10.21 -31.67
C ASN A 109 7.90 -10.41 -30.18
N ALA A 110 8.24 -11.58 -29.67
CA ALA A 110 8.21 -11.85 -28.24
C ALA A 110 9.10 -10.84 -27.49
N ARG A 111 8.59 -10.31 -26.41
CA ARG A 111 9.34 -9.45 -25.50
C ARG A 111 9.43 -10.11 -24.13
N PHE A 112 10.61 -10.15 -23.58
CA PHE A 112 10.82 -10.54 -22.19
C PHE A 112 11.48 -9.39 -21.44
N ARG A 113 11.06 -9.16 -20.16
CA ARG A 113 11.69 -8.17 -19.29
C ARG A 113 11.64 -8.62 -17.84
N GLU A 114 12.60 -8.14 -17.08
CA GLU A 114 12.66 -8.29 -15.64
C GLU A 114 12.38 -6.94 -14.97
N ARG A 115 11.65 -6.98 -13.83
CA ARG A 115 11.25 -5.79 -13.12
C ARG A 115 11.40 -6.01 -11.61
N ILE A 116 11.65 -4.92 -10.90
CA ILE A 116 11.58 -4.88 -9.44
C ILE A 116 10.53 -3.87 -9.00
N ARG A 117 10.00 -4.06 -7.81
CA ARG A 117 9.23 -3.06 -7.06
C ARG A 117 9.69 -3.08 -5.62
N LEU A 118 9.94 -1.89 -5.07
CA LEU A 118 10.14 -1.66 -3.66
C LEU A 118 9.13 -0.63 -3.19
N ARG A 119 8.37 -0.94 -2.14
CA ARG A 119 7.56 0.01 -1.40
C ARG A 119 7.97 -0.07 0.07
N PHE A 120 8.29 1.07 0.66
CA PHE A 120 8.69 1.17 2.07
C PHE A 120 8.08 2.42 2.68
N GLY A 121 7.44 2.29 3.83
CA GLY A 121 6.77 3.40 4.49
C GLY A 121 6.65 3.24 5.99
N ALA A 122 6.15 4.29 6.60
CA ALA A 122 5.81 4.31 8.00
C ALA A 122 4.52 5.08 8.23
N THR A 123 3.71 4.63 9.19
CA THR A 123 2.67 5.42 9.80
C THR A 123 3.10 5.85 11.19
N ILE A 124 2.75 7.07 11.57
CA ILE A 124 3.15 7.73 12.81
C ILE A 124 1.88 8.09 13.57
N LYS A 125 1.65 7.43 14.70
CA LYS A 125 0.55 7.79 15.60
C LYS A 125 0.93 9.06 16.37
N VAL A 126 0.37 10.21 15.96
CA VAL A 126 0.60 11.50 16.59
C VAL A 126 -0.21 11.62 17.88
N SER A 127 -1.49 11.21 17.82
CA SER A 127 -2.40 11.13 18.96
C SER A 127 -3.40 9.99 18.72
N ASP A 128 -4.39 9.82 19.62
CA ASP A 128 -5.47 8.84 19.41
C ASP A 128 -6.40 9.21 18.25
N GLU A 129 -6.42 10.49 17.86
CA GLU A 129 -7.28 11.03 16.80
C GLU A 129 -6.50 11.55 15.59
N ALA A 130 -5.16 11.40 15.57
CA ALA A 130 -4.32 11.90 14.47
C ALA A 130 -3.20 10.93 14.12
N LEU A 131 -3.07 10.65 12.83
CA LEU A 131 -2.05 9.80 12.22
C LEU A 131 -1.41 10.53 11.04
N ALA A 132 -0.11 10.38 10.85
CA ALA A 132 0.59 10.77 9.63
C ALA A 132 1.15 9.53 8.93
N GLY A 133 1.22 9.56 7.61
CA GLY A 133 1.79 8.47 6.82
C GLY A 133 2.76 8.97 5.76
N LEU A 134 3.80 8.17 5.53
CA LEU A 134 4.80 8.40 4.48
C LEU A 134 5.13 7.07 3.82
N ARG A 135 5.20 7.04 2.48
CA ARG A 135 5.67 5.88 1.71
C ARG A 135 6.55 6.30 0.56
N PHE A 136 7.62 5.56 0.36
CA PHE A 136 8.50 5.65 -0.81
C PHE A 136 8.25 4.46 -1.73
N VAL A 137 8.45 4.67 -3.03
CA VAL A 137 8.25 3.66 -4.07
C VAL A 137 9.32 3.75 -5.14
N SER A 138 9.70 2.58 -5.70
CA SER A 138 10.48 2.49 -6.94
C SER A 138 9.59 2.75 -8.16
N GLY A 139 10.17 2.88 -9.35
CA GLY A 139 9.46 3.06 -10.61
C GLY A 139 9.69 4.43 -11.23
N ASP A 140 9.04 4.69 -12.35
CA ASP A 140 9.06 6.00 -13.00
C ASP A 140 8.16 6.97 -12.21
N PRO A 141 8.69 8.07 -11.65
CA PRO A 141 7.89 9.04 -10.90
C PRO A 141 6.80 9.72 -11.75
N ASN A 142 6.88 9.62 -13.07
CA ASN A 142 5.91 10.19 -14.01
C ASN A 142 4.79 9.21 -14.40
N ASP A 143 4.86 7.94 -13.97
CA ASP A 143 3.83 6.92 -14.22
C ASP A 143 2.96 6.74 -12.97
N PRO A 144 1.70 7.23 -12.95
CA PRO A 144 0.86 7.20 -11.76
C PRO A 144 0.35 5.81 -11.38
N ILE A 145 0.40 4.84 -12.31
CA ILE A 145 -0.20 3.52 -12.17
C ILE A 145 0.81 2.38 -12.16
N SER A 146 2.11 2.66 -12.01
CA SER A 146 3.11 1.60 -11.96
C SER A 146 4.30 1.93 -11.07
N ALA A 147 4.39 1.23 -9.96
CA ALA A 147 5.56 1.23 -9.07
C ALA A 147 6.70 0.31 -9.56
N ASN A 148 6.55 -0.31 -10.74
CA ASN A 148 7.53 -1.25 -11.26
C ASN A 148 8.68 -0.54 -11.96
N GLN A 149 9.91 -0.90 -11.58
CA GLN A 149 11.13 -0.48 -12.25
C GLN A 149 11.68 -1.60 -13.13
N THR A 150 11.76 -1.36 -14.44
CA THR A 150 12.36 -2.32 -15.38
C THR A 150 13.89 -2.33 -15.22
N LEU A 151 14.49 -3.52 -15.23
CA LEU A 151 15.94 -3.72 -15.19
C LEU A 151 16.51 -3.54 -16.59
N THR A 152 17.10 -2.38 -16.83
CA THR A 152 17.66 -1.95 -18.13
C THR A 152 18.86 -1.04 -17.90
N ASP A 153 19.45 -0.54 -18.99
CA ASP A 153 20.39 0.59 -19.02
C ASP A 153 21.70 0.35 -18.26
N VAL A 154 22.42 -0.71 -18.64
CA VAL A 154 23.81 -0.98 -18.23
C VAL A 154 24.03 -0.81 -16.71
N PHE A 155 23.12 -1.36 -15.90
CA PHE A 155 23.16 -1.36 -14.42
C PHE A 155 23.06 0.02 -13.74
N THR A 156 22.49 1.01 -14.42
CA THR A 156 22.24 2.32 -13.81
C THR A 156 21.35 2.23 -12.57
N LYS A 157 21.56 3.15 -11.62
CA LYS A 157 20.78 3.24 -10.39
C LYS A 157 19.31 3.54 -10.70
N LYS A 158 18.41 3.05 -9.85
CA LYS A 158 16.95 3.22 -10.01
C LYS A 158 16.41 4.26 -9.04
N PRO A 159 15.42 5.08 -9.45
CA PRO A 159 14.86 6.12 -8.61
C PRO A 159 14.06 5.55 -7.44
N LEU A 160 13.94 6.35 -6.39
CA LEU A 160 13.02 6.16 -5.27
C LEU A 160 12.27 7.48 -5.08
N SER A 161 10.94 7.44 -5.07
CA SER A 161 10.09 8.63 -5.05
C SER A 161 9.12 8.59 -3.88
N ILE A 162 8.63 9.76 -3.44
CA ILE A 162 7.54 9.86 -2.48
C ILE A 162 6.26 9.43 -3.17
N ASP A 163 5.64 8.40 -2.64
CA ASP A 163 4.41 7.81 -3.13
C ASP A 163 3.20 8.20 -2.27
N GLN A 164 3.41 8.35 -0.97
CA GLN A 164 2.39 8.82 -0.04
C GLN A 164 3.02 9.80 0.95
N ALA A 165 2.29 10.86 1.26
CA ALA A 165 2.58 11.82 2.33
C ALA A 165 1.24 12.45 2.75
N TYR A 166 0.70 12.02 3.89
CA TYR A 166 -0.66 12.39 4.28
C TYR A 166 -0.84 12.49 5.79
N ILE A 167 -1.91 13.16 6.17
CA ILE A 167 -2.43 13.21 7.54
C ILE A 167 -3.85 12.66 7.52
N THR A 168 -4.15 11.80 8.50
CA THR A 168 -5.51 11.31 8.77
C THR A 168 -5.94 11.76 10.15
N LEU A 169 -7.10 12.39 10.23
CA LEU A 169 -7.76 12.77 11.47
C LEU A 169 -9.01 11.90 11.65
N THR A 170 -9.17 11.36 12.86
CA THR A 170 -10.34 10.58 13.28
C THR A 170 -10.95 11.22 14.53
N PRO A 171 -11.49 12.46 14.41
CA PRO A 171 -12.01 13.19 15.54
C PRO A 171 -13.20 12.44 16.12
N LYS A 172 -13.12 12.14 17.41
CA LYS A 172 -14.14 11.40 18.15
C LYS A 172 -14.38 12.01 19.52
N GLN A 173 -13.40 11.96 20.40
CA GLN A 173 -13.50 12.57 21.73
C GLN A 173 -13.52 14.09 21.64
N SER A 174 -12.68 14.66 20.78
CA SER A 174 -12.53 16.11 20.56
C SER A 174 -13.81 16.81 20.09
N ILE A 175 -14.73 16.06 19.45
CA ILE A 175 -16.00 16.61 18.91
C ILE A 175 -17.25 16.02 19.59
N GLY A 176 -17.08 15.35 20.76
CA GLY A 176 -18.19 14.83 21.56
C GLY A 176 -18.83 13.55 21.01
N LEU A 177 -18.17 12.82 20.12
CA LEU A 177 -18.64 11.53 19.58
C LEU A 177 -18.03 10.31 20.28
N GLY A 178 -17.51 10.49 21.49
CA GLY A 178 -16.82 9.44 22.26
C GLY A 178 -17.67 8.21 22.58
N GLU A 179 -18.99 8.33 22.61
CA GLU A 179 -19.92 7.25 22.90
C GLU A 179 -20.07 6.22 21.76
N TYR A 180 -19.74 6.60 20.52
CA TYR A 180 -19.79 5.64 19.41
C TYR A 180 -18.75 4.52 19.58
N PRO A 181 -19.08 3.24 19.37
CA PRO A 181 -18.11 2.15 19.44
C PRO A 181 -17.13 2.13 18.26
N TRP A 182 -17.37 2.87 17.18
CA TRP A 182 -16.50 3.06 16.01
C TRP A 182 -16.08 4.53 15.83
N ASN A 183 -15.22 4.80 14.87
CA ASN A 183 -14.88 6.16 14.42
C ASN A 183 -15.88 6.62 13.36
N PRO A 184 -16.82 7.53 13.69
CA PRO A 184 -17.86 7.94 12.75
C PRO A 184 -17.34 8.83 11.63
N ILE A 185 -16.24 9.58 11.86
CA ILE A 185 -15.67 10.51 10.88
C ILE A 185 -14.17 10.24 10.74
N THR A 186 -13.71 10.12 9.50
CA THR A 186 -12.29 10.09 9.16
C THR A 186 -12.03 11.10 8.04
N LEU A 187 -11.05 11.97 8.23
CA LEU A 187 -10.62 13.00 7.28
C LEU A 187 -9.18 12.72 6.89
N THR A 188 -8.91 12.56 5.61
CA THR A 188 -7.55 12.33 5.11
C THR A 188 -7.18 13.40 4.10
N GLY A 189 -6.02 14.02 4.27
CA GLY A 189 -5.49 15.03 3.36
C GLY A 189 -4.03 14.78 3.00
N GLY A 190 -3.68 15.06 1.74
CA GLY A 190 -2.34 14.88 1.20
C GLY A 190 -2.31 13.94 -0.01
N LYS A 191 -1.28 13.11 -0.10
CA LYS A 191 -1.15 12.03 -1.09
C LYS A 191 -1.25 10.69 -0.35
N PHE A 192 -2.30 9.90 -0.59
CA PHE A 192 -2.67 8.76 0.25
C PHE A 192 -3.09 7.53 -0.55
N ALA A 193 -3.19 6.37 0.10
CA ALA A 193 -3.74 5.18 -0.52
C ALA A 193 -5.23 5.37 -0.86
N ASN A 194 -5.67 4.87 -2.01
CA ASN A 194 -7.07 4.96 -2.43
C ASN A 194 -8.00 4.33 -1.37
N PRO A 195 -8.90 5.10 -0.72
CA PRO A 195 -9.77 4.63 0.35
C PRO A 195 -11.03 3.94 -0.15
N LEU A 196 -11.38 4.08 -1.43
CA LEU A 196 -12.62 3.55 -2.00
C LEU A 196 -12.68 2.03 -1.93
N PHE A 197 -13.84 1.50 -1.63
CA PHE A 197 -14.09 0.08 -1.77
C PHE A 197 -13.96 -0.32 -3.25
N ARG A 198 -13.16 -1.32 -3.50
CA ARG A 198 -13.03 -2.01 -4.80
C ARG A 198 -13.25 -3.49 -4.56
N PRO A 199 -14.21 -4.13 -5.25
CA PRO A 199 -14.49 -5.55 -5.02
C PRO A 199 -13.25 -6.38 -5.31
N ARG A 200 -13.07 -7.46 -4.55
CA ARG A 200 -11.82 -8.23 -4.54
C ARG A 200 -12.08 -9.73 -4.73
N ALA A 201 -11.38 -10.30 -5.71
CA ALA A 201 -11.19 -11.73 -5.86
C ALA A 201 -9.69 -12.03 -5.92
N VAL A 202 -9.02 -12.25 -4.77
CA VAL A 202 -7.57 -12.33 -4.56
C VAL A 202 -6.82 -11.02 -4.89
N MET A 203 -7.25 -10.23 -5.88
CA MET A 203 -6.81 -8.86 -6.14
C MET A 203 -8.04 -7.95 -6.23
N ASN A 204 -7.86 -6.67 -5.95
CA ASN A 204 -8.91 -5.67 -6.12
C ASN A 204 -9.27 -5.53 -7.61
N SER A 205 -10.50 -5.09 -7.89
CA SER A 205 -10.83 -4.57 -9.21
C SER A 205 -9.97 -3.33 -9.48
N GLU A 206 -9.31 -3.32 -10.63
CA GLU A 206 -8.54 -2.17 -11.12
C GLU A 206 -9.23 -1.54 -12.34
N LEU A 207 -10.56 -1.67 -12.42
CA LEU A 207 -11.35 -1.20 -13.54
C LEU A 207 -11.20 0.31 -13.74
N ILE A 208 -11.34 1.10 -12.67
CA ILE A 208 -11.25 2.57 -12.68
C ILE A 208 -9.92 3.01 -12.07
N TRP A 209 -9.48 2.36 -10.99
CA TRP A 209 -8.37 2.75 -10.15
C TRP A 209 -7.36 1.61 -10.02
N ASP A 210 -6.18 1.77 -10.59
CA ASP A 210 -5.04 0.86 -10.41
C ASP A 210 -4.61 0.78 -8.94
N ASP A 211 -4.10 -0.37 -8.49
CA ASP A 211 -3.64 -0.57 -7.11
C ASP A 211 -2.39 0.25 -6.74
N ASP A 212 -1.60 0.67 -7.73
CA ASP A 212 -0.43 1.51 -7.52
C ASP A 212 -0.81 3.03 -7.51
N LEU A 213 -2.07 3.39 -7.86
CA LEU A 213 -2.52 4.79 -7.86
C LEU A 213 -2.70 5.31 -6.43
N THR A 214 -2.09 6.45 -6.14
CA THR A 214 -2.20 7.18 -4.88
C THR A 214 -2.78 8.58 -5.11
N PRO A 215 -4.09 8.79 -4.81
CA PRO A 215 -4.75 10.07 -4.99
C PRO A 215 -4.12 11.19 -4.18
N GLU A 216 -4.30 12.42 -4.66
CA GLU A 216 -3.84 13.67 -4.01
C GLU A 216 -5.04 14.58 -3.74
N GLY A 217 -5.16 15.11 -2.52
CA GLY A 217 -6.25 16.02 -2.14
C GLY A 217 -6.86 15.70 -0.80
N LEU A 218 -8.19 15.70 -0.73
CA LEU A 218 -8.97 15.43 0.48
C LEU A 218 -9.89 14.23 0.27
N ASN A 219 -10.09 13.47 1.33
CA ASN A 219 -11.07 12.39 1.41
C ASN A 219 -11.74 12.40 2.78
N GLU A 220 -13.05 12.33 2.79
CA GLU A 220 -13.88 12.27 3.99
C GLU A 220 -14.64 10.95 4.00
N THR A 221 -14.51 10.20 5.10
CA THR A 221 -15.27 8.98 5.36
C THR A 221 -16.26 9.24 6.48
N LEU A 222 -17.53 8.98 6.24
CA LEU A 222 -18.58 8.95 7.23
C LEU A 222 -19.03 7.51 7.46
N THR A 223 -18.70 6.93 8.61
CA THR A 223 -19.14 5.60 9.03
C THR A 223 -20.46 5.72 9.78
N LEU A 224 -21.55 5.33 9.12
CA LEU A 224 -22.89 5.38 9.67
C LEU A 224 -23.24 4.18 10.56
N TRP A 225 -22.62 3.04 10.27
CA TRP A 225 -22.83 1.80 11.00
C TRP A 225 -21.59 0.91 10.95
N ASP A 226 -21.23 0.34 12.09
CA ASP A 226 -20.19 -0.68 12.20
C ASP A 226 -20.52 -1.64 13.35
N SER A 227 -20.77 -2.92 13.03
CA SER A 227 -21.23 -3.92 14.01
C SER A 227 -20.66 -5.31 13.70
N SER A 228 -20.28 -6.01 14.74
CA SER A 228 -19.87 -7.42 14.64
C SER A 228 -21.04 -8.40 14.53
N SER A 229 -22.29 -7.95 14.73
CA SER A 229 -23.50 -8.79 14.74
C SER A 229 -24.64 -8.21 13.90
N GLY A 230 -25.66 -8.99 13.63
CA GLY A 230 -26.83 -8.59 12.84
C GLY A 230 -26.62 -8.75 11.32
N LEU A 231 -27.62 -8.36 10.55
CA LEU A 231 -27.58 -8.42 9.08
C LEU A 231 -26.63 -7.39 8.50
N MET A 232 -26.78 -6.11 8.88
CA MET A 232 -25.89 -5.02 8.44
C MET A 232 -24.64 -5.04 9.32
N ARG A 233 -23.47 -5.18 8.68
CA ARG A 233 -22.16 -5.20 9.34
C ARG A 233 -21.46 -3.87 9.27
N HIS A 234 -21.59 -3.19 8.14
CA HIS A 234 -20.92 -1.92 7.90
C HIS A 234 -21.73 -1.08 6.92
N LEU A 235 -21.75 0.24 7.13
CA LEU A 235 -22.30 1.23 6.18
C LEU A 235 -21.45 2.48 6.26
N GLN A 236 -20.85 2.88 5.14
CA GLN A 236 -20.05 4.09 5.03
C GLN A 236 -20.34 4.89 3.77
N ILE A 237 -20.06 6.18 3.84
CA ILE A 237 -20.05 7.12 2.73
C ILE A 237 -18.64 7.69 2.62
N GLU A 238 -18.08 7.66 1.43
CA GLU A 238 -16.87 8.37 1.06
C GLU A 238 -17.22 9.61 0.25
N ALA A 239 -16.62 10.75 0.58
CA ALA A 239 -16.60 11.92 -0.28
C ALA A 239 -15.17 12.24 -0.64
N LEU A 240 -14.94 12.72 -1.86
CA LEU A 240 -13.59 12.95 -2.35
C LEU A 240 -13.50 14.24 -3.17
N GLN A 241 -12.38 14.96 -2.97
CA GLN A 241 -11.95 16.09 -3.77
C GLN A 241 -10.47 15.90 -4.07
N TRP A 242 -10.20 15.23 -5.19
CA TRP A 242 -8.82 14.90 -5.56
C TRP A 242 -8.32 15.84 -6.65
N THR A 243 -7.18 16.47 -6.41
CA THR A 243 -6.49 17.29 -7.40
C THR A 243 -5.74 16.37 -8.38
N VAL A 244 -6.11 16.44 -9.66
CA VAL A 244 -5.45 15.63 -10.71
C VAL A 244 -4.35 16.42 -11.39
N ARG A 245 -4.57 17.70 -11.61
CA ARG A 245 -3.58 18.59 -12.23
C ARG A 245 -3.79 20.02 -11.78
N GLU A 246 -2.81 20.58 -11.11
CA GLU A 246 -2.71 22.01 -10.83
C GLU A 246 -2.19 22.75 -12.08
N ASN A 247 -2.73 23.92 -12.35
CA ASN A 247 -2.33 24.82 -13.43
C ASN A 247 -2.16 26.24 -12.92
N ALA A 248 -0.94 26.69 -12.70
CA ALA A 248 -0.64 28.04 -12.19
C ALA A 248 -1.25 29.20 -13.02
N ARG A 249 -1.69 28.95 -14.26
CA ARG A 249 -2.21 29.98 -15.19
C ARG A 249 -3.55 29.60 -15.83
N ALA A 250 -4.16 28.50 -15.44
CA ALA A 250 -5.43 28.00 -15.97
C ALA A 250 -6.24 27.34 -14.85
N ALA A 251 -7.44 26.87 -15.19
CA ALA A 251 -8.26 26.12 -14.23
C ALA A 251 -7.64 24.73 -13.95
N ASP A 252 -7.66 24.32 -12.69
CA ASP A 252 -7.19 23.01 -12.27
C ASP A 252 -8.15 21.89 -12.66
N ALA A 253 -7.62 20.68 -12.83
CA ALA A 253 -8.41 19.49 -13.03
C ALA A 253 -8.58 18.71 -11.72
N TYR A 254 -9.83 18.36 -11.39
CA TYR A 254 -10.21 17.65 -10.16
C TYR A 254 -11.02 16.41 -10.46
N VAL A 255 -10.99 15.45 -9.53
CA VAL A 255 -12.07 14.47 -9.36
C VAL A 255 -12.87 14.87 -8.12
N ILE A 256 -14.16 15.03 -8.31
CA ILE A 256 -15.14 15.28 -7.24
C ILE A 256 -16.16 14.16 -7.30
N GLY A 257 -16.50 13.59 -6.15
CA GLY A 257 -17.47 12.51 -6.13
C GLY A 257 -17.54 11.83 -4.78
N GLY A 258 -18.00 10.59 -4.82
CA GLY A 258 -18.09 9.78 -3.61
C GLY A 258 -18.54 8.36 -3.89
N GLN A 259 -18.61 7.58 -2.82
CA GLN A 259 -19.05 6.20 -2.84
C GLN A 259 -19.85 5.89 -1.59
N VAL A 260 -20.95 5.18 -1.74
CA VAL A 260 -21.66 4.54 -0.62
C VAL A 260 -21.31 3.05 -0.65
N MET A 261 -20.93 2.48 0.50
CA MET A 261 -20.61 1.07 0.64
C MET A 261 -21.34 0.48 1.86
N GLY A 262 -22.02 -0.68 1.64
CA GLY A 262 -22.65 -1.47 2.70
C GLY A 262 -22.21 -2.91 2.67
N ALA A 263 -21.91 -3.49 3.85
CA ALA A 263 -21.60 -4.90 4.03
C ALA A 263 -22.66 -5.61 4.87
N PHE A 264 -23.14 -6.75 4.38
CA PHE A 264 -24.27 -7.49 4.94
C PHE A 264 -23.91 -8.96 5.15
N GLN A 265 -24.18 -9.49 6.34
CA GLN A 265 -24.10 -10.92 6.62
C GLN A 265 -25.43 -11.58 6.24
N ILE A 266 -25.57 -11.98 4.98
CA ILE A 266 -26.84 -12.51 4.45
C ILE A 266 -27.12 -13.96 4.90
N LEU A 267 -26.05 -14.73 5.17
CA LEU A 267 -26.08 -16.06 5.76
C LEU A 267 -24.93 -16.17 6.78
N PRO A 268 -24.96 -17.14 7.71
CA PRO A 268 -23.81 -17.36 8.61
C PRO A 268 -22.49 -17.58 7.87
N THR A 269 -22.56 -18.15 6.65
CA THR A 269 -21.41 -18.45 5.79
C THR A 269 -21.23 -17.46 4.63
N ALA A 270 -22.13 -16.47 4.44
CA ALA A 270 -22.10 -15.59 3.28
C ALA A 270 -22.19 -14.11 3.66
N LYS A 271 -21.20 -13.34 3.23
CA LYS A 271 -21.15 -11.88 3.37
C LYS A 271 -21.28 -11.24 1.99
N LEU A 272 -22.26 -10.35 1.83
CA LEU A 272 -22.47 -9.53 0.64
C LEU A 272 -21.98 -8.11 0.92
N THR A 273 -21.14 -7.58 0.03
CA THR A 273 -20.74 -6.16 0.03
C THR A 273 -21.22 -5.52 -1.26
N LEU A 274 -21.92 -4.41 -1.15
CA LEU A 274 -22.42 -3.59 -2.26
C LEU A 274 -21.79 -2.21 -2.15
N ALA A 275 -21.42 -1.62 -3.30
CA ALA A 275 -21.05 -0.21 -3.34
C ALA A 275 -21.58 0.45 -4.63
N ALA A 276 -21.79 1.75 -4.55
CA ALA A 276 -22.12 2.60 -5.69
C ALA A 276 -21.33 3.91 -5.56
N GLY A 277 -20.54 4.22 -6.59
CA GLY A 277 -19.75 5.44 -6.69
C GLY A 277 -20.21 6.30 -7.86
N ASP A 278 -19.92 7.61 -7.76
CA ASP A 278 -20.05 8.58 -8.84
C ASP A 278 -18.85 9.51 -8.79
N TYR A 279 -18.10 9.62 -9.92
CA TYR A 279 -16.83 10.32 -10.02
C TYR A 279 -16.83 11.26 -11.21
N TYR A 280 -16.98 12.56 -10.95
CA TYR A 280 -16.95 13.61 -11.96
C TYR A 280 -15.54 14.19 -12.10
N PHE A 281 -15.01 14.19 -13.33
CA PHE A 281 -13.67 14.72 -13.66
C PHE A 281 -13.80 16.14 -14.24
N ALA A 282 -13.76 17.13 -13.37
CA ALA A 282 -13.84 18.53 -13.77
C ALA A 282 -12.58 18.91 -14.59
N LYS A 283 -12.81 19.68 -15.67
CA LYS A 283 -11.74 20.15 -16.57
C LYS A 283 -10.84 19.05 -17.12
N SER A 284 -11.42 17.89 -17.43
CA SER A 284 -10.73 16.69 -17.93
C SER A 284 -9.81 16.93 -19.14
N ASN A 285 -10.07 17.94 -19.97
CA ASN A 285 -9.20 18.31 -21.07
C ASN A 285 -7.76 18.65 -20.64
N TYR A 286 -7.57 19.27 -19.48
CA TYR A 286 -6.24 19.56 -18.95
C TYR A 286 -5.51 18.28 -18.52
N MET A 287 -6.24 17.24 -18.14
CA MET A 287 -5.67 15.92 -17.87
C MET A 287 -5.08 15.33 -19.17
N ALA A 288 -5.87 15.33 -20.27
CA ALA A 288 -5.38 14.83 -21.56
C ALA A 288 -4.13 15.60 -22.04
N GLN A 289 -4.10 16.92 -21.85
CA GLN A 289 -2.96 17.77 -22.19
C GLN A 289 -1.68 17.41 -21.43
N ALA A 290 -1.76 16.80 -20.23
CA ALA A 290 -0.60 16.34 -19.50
C ALA A 290 0.26 15.37 -20.33
N ARG A 291 -0.35 14.59 -21.23
CA ARG A 291 0.35 13.71 -22.16
C ARG A 291 1.32 14.45 -23.11
N ASN A 292 1.11 15.74 -23.36
CA ASN A 292 2.00 16.54 -24.22
C ASN A 292 3.42 16.68 -23.62
N SER A 293 3.54 16.64 -22.29
CA SER A 293 4.82 16.79 -21.57
C SER A 293 5.24 15.52 -20.83
N ASN A 294 4.29 14.62 -20.54
CA ASN A 294 4.57 13.38 -19.80
C ASN A 294 4.31 12.14 -20.68
N SER A 295 5.38 11.55 -21.22
CA SER A 295 5.32 10.38 -22.09
C SER A 295 4.95 9.08 -21.36
N SER A 296 5.01 9.03 -20.03
CA SER A 296 4.64 7.85 -19.25
C SER A 296 3.13 7.68 -19.12
N LEU A 297 2.35 8.77 -19.26
CA LEU A 297 0.89 8.69 -19.28
C LEU A 297 0.38 7.95 -20.52
N LYS A 298 -0.48 6.96 -20.35
CA LYS A 298 -1.03 6.12 -21.44
C LYS A 298 -2.40 6.62 -21.89
N LEU A 299 -2.44 7.70 -22.69
CA LEU A 299 -3.69 8.21 -23.26
C LEU A 299 -4.21 7.26 -24.33
N THR A 300 -5.19 6.45 -23.99
CA THR A 300 -5.88 5.51 -24.89
C THR A 300 -7.36 5.85 -25.08
N ASN A 301 -7.87 6.90 -24.43
CA ASN A 301 -9.18 7.47 -24.67
C ASN A 301 -9.21 8.27 -26.00
N THR A 302 -10.41 8.53 -26.51
CA THR A 302 -10.58 9.36 -27.71
C THR A 302 -10.20 10.81 -27.42
N ALA A 303 -9.27 11.35 -28.20
CA ALA A 303 -8.72 12.69 -28.00
C ALA A 303 -8.90 13.60 -29.22
N VAL A 304 -8.80 14.91 -28.98
CA VAL A 304 -8.85 15.97 -30.00
C VAL A 304 -7.52 16.69 -29.99
N LEU A 305 -6.93 16.88 -31.17
CA LEU A 305 -5.71 17.66 -31.36
C LEU A 305 -6.03 19.17 -31.49
N ASN A 306 -5.01 20.04 -31.36
CA ASN A 306 -5.19 21.48 -31.50
C ASN A 306 -5.71 21.91 -32.87
N ASN A 307 -5.41 21.17 -33.91
CA ASN A 307 -5.96 21.39 -35.26
C ASN A 307 -7.39 20.89 -35.47
N GLY A 308 -8.04 20.37 -34.40
CA GLY A 308 -9.40 19.84 -34.46
C GLY A 308 -9.53 18.37 -34.88
N THR A 309 -8.41 17.70 -35.26
CA THR A 309 -8.47 16.28 -35.62
C THR A 309 -8.84 15.43 -34.43
N VAL A 310 -9.86 14.56 -34.60
CA VAL A 310 -10.24 13.54 -33.61
C VAL A 310 -9.38 12.31 -33.84
N VAL A 311 -8.65 11.91 -32.79
CA VAL A 311 -7.85 10.68 -32.78
C VAL A 311 -8.65 9.61 -32.05
N LYS A 312 -9.00 8.52 -32.74
CA LYS A 312 -9.67 7.38 -32.14
C LYS A 312 -8.74 6.74 -31.11
N GLY A 313 -9.28 6.55 -29.91
CA GLY A 313 -8.56 5.92 -28.81
C GLY A 313 -8.31 4.43 -29.00
N GLY A 314 -7.76 3.82 -27.95
CA GLY A 314 -7.51 2.38 -27.90
C GLY A 314 -6.06 1.94 -28.10
N PHE A 315 -5.20 2.84 -28.57
CA PHE A 315 -3.75 2.68 -28.57
C PHE A 315 -3.11 3.97 -28.03
N PRO A 316 -1.96 3.90 -27.33
CA PRO A 316 -1.38 5.11 -26.73
C PRO A 316 -1.17 6.22 -27.77
N ILE A 317 -1.86 7.33 -27.58
CA ILE A 317 -1.78 8.51 -28.43
C ILE A 317 -0.51 9.27 -28.04
N SER A 318 0.35 9.53 -29.02
CA SER A 318 1.53 10.37 -28.82
C SER A 318 1.27 11.76 -29.42
N PRO A 319 1.59 12.86 -28.71
CA PRO A 319 1.49 14.19 -29.27
C PRO A 319 2.49 14.34 -30.43
N GLY A 320 2.11 15.13 -31.43
CA GLY A 320 3.00 15.50 -32.51
C GLY A 320 4.01 16.55 -32.08
N SER A 321 5.02 16.78 -32.96
CA SER A 321 6.11 17.73 -32.72
C SER A 321 5.70 19.20 -32.89
N THR A 322 4.54 19.47 -33.51
CA THR A 322 4.04 20.83 -33.75
C THR A 322 2.90 21.18 -32.82
N SER A 323 2.70 22.45 -32.49
CA SER A 323 1.58 22.91 -31.66
C SER A 323 0.23 22.44 -32.22
N ALA A 324 0.04 22.40 -33.54
CA ALA A 324 -1.20 21.97 -34.21
C ALA A 324 -1.54 20.48 -33.90
N THR A 325 -0.54 19.64 -33.71
CA THR A 325 -0.67 18.19 -33.53
C THR A 325 -0.55 17.75 -32.05
N GLN A 326 -0.43 18.70 -31.14
CA GLN A 326 -0.53 18.42 -29.70
C GLN A 326 -1.97 18.12 -29.29
N ILE A 327 -2.13 17.40 -28.18
CA ILE A 327 -3.42 17.03 -27.60
C ILE A 327 -4.06 18.27 -26.99
N ARG A 328 -5.26 18.63 -27.46
CA ARG A 328 -6.08 19.71 -26.92
C ARG A 328 -6.95 19.24 -25.74
N GLY A 329 -7.42 17.99 -25.79
CA GLY A 329 -8.29 17.44 -24.76
C GLY A 329 -8.87 16.08 -25.17
N TYR A 330 -9.79 15.59 -24.36
CA TYR A 330 -10.66 14.45 -24.72
C TYR A 330 -11.75 14.89 -25.69
N LEU A 331 -12.37 13.95 -26.40
CA LEU A 331 -13.55 14.23 -27.25
C LEU A 331 -14.80 14.53 -26.39
N GLY A 332 -14.95 13.87 -25.24
CA GLY A 332 -15.98 14.10 -24.22
C GLY A 332 -15.35 14.38 -22.86
N GLY A 333 -16.18 14.31 -21.82
CA GLY A 333 -15.75 14.38 -20.43
C GLY A 333 -15.76 13.00 -19.76
N PHE A 334 -15.67 13.03 -18.43
CA PHE A 334 -15.83 11.84 -17.59
C PHE A 334 -16.72 12.15 -16.39
N ASN A 335 -17.86 11.47 -16.33
CA ASN A 335 -18.68 11.31 -15.15
C ASN A 335 -19.00 9.82 -15.02
N ILE A 336 -18.29 9.14 -14.11
CA ILE A 336 -18.25 7.68 -14.04
C ILE A 336 -19.14 7.20 -12.91
N ILE A 337 -20.24 6.51 -13.26
CA ILE A 337 -21.13 5.81 -12.34
C ILE A 337 -20.57 4.39 -12.17
N ASN A 338 -20.33 3.97 -10.92
CA ASN A 338 -19.62 2.73 -10.59
C ASN A 338 -20.39 1.87 -9.58
N PRO A 339 -21.29 1.00 -10.01
CA PRO A 339 -21.85 -0.04 -9.16
C PRO A 339 -20.87 -1.22 -9.02
N SER A 340 -20.74 -1.73 -7.80
CA SER A 340 -19.88 -2.89 -7.52
C SER A 340 -20.47 -3.83 -6.47
N VAL A 341 -20.16 -5.12 -6.58
CA VAL A 341 -20.63 -6.18 -5.69
C VAL A 341 -19.55 -7.20 -5.42
N GLN A 342 -19.50 -7.67 -4.18
CA GLN A 342 -18.66 -8.79 -3.76
C GLN A 342 -19.47 -9.72 -2.86
N LEU A 343 -19.40 -11.01 -3.13
CA LEU A 343 -19.93 -12.07 -2.30
C LEU A 343 -18.79 -12.95 -1.80
N ASP A 344 -18.57 -12.94 -0.48
CA ASP A 344 -17.62 -13.82 0.19
C ASP A 344 -18.39 -14.99 0.81
N TYR A 345 -17.99 -16.20 0.48
CA TYR A 345 -18.63 -17.42 0.95
C TYR A 345 -17.62 -18.32 1.68
N ASP A 346 -17.93 -18.66 2.92
CA ASP A 346 -17.21 -19.68 3.68
C ASP A 346 -17.70 -21.07 3.25
N THR A 347 -16.84 -21.80 2.54
CA THR A 347 -17.13 -23.13 2.03
C THR A 347 -17.15 -24.21 3.12
N GLY A 348 -16.82 -23.87 4.36
CA GLY A 348 -16.57 -24.82 5.45
C GLY A 348 -15.16 -25.40 5.44
N TYR A 349 -14.39 -25.18 4.38
CA TYR A 349 -12.98 -25.57 4.29
C TYR A 349 -12.09 -24.33 4.48
N ALA A 350 -11.42 -24.21 5.60
CA ALA A 350 -10.66 -23.02 6.01
C ALA A 350 -9.61 -22.56 4.97
N LYS A 351 -9.09 -23.48 4.15
CA LYS A 351 -8.14 -23.18 3.07
C LYS A 351 -8.80 -22.69 1.79
N TRP A 352 -10.11 -22.91 1.60
CA TRP A 352 -10.81 -22.73 0.34
C TRP A 352 -12.01 -21.78 0.46
N PRO A 353 -11.87 -20.55 1.02
CA PRO A 353 -12.92 -19.54 0.92
C PRO A 353 -13.18 -19.23 -0.56
N LEU A 354 -14.44 -18.97 -0.90
CA LEU A 354 -14.86 -18.57 -2.24
C LEU A 354 -15.25 -17.10 -2.22
N SER A 355 -14.76 -16.32 -3.20
CA SER A 355 -15.25 -14.95 -3.43
C SER A 355 -15.66 -14.79 -4.88
N LEU A 356 -16.81 -14.15 -5.09
CA LEU A 356 -17.33 -13.71 -6.38
C LEU A 356 -17.40 -12.19 -6.39
N MET A 357 -17.05 -11.58 -7.52
CA MET A 357 -17.15 -10.14 -7.65
C MET A 357 -17.62 -9.70 -9.02
N ALA A 358 -18.27 -8.53 -9.06
CA ALA A 358 -18.50 -7.77 -10.28
C ALA A 358 -18.33 -6.28 -9.97
N ASP A 359 -17.71 -5.58 -10.91
CA ASP A 359 -17.48 -4.15 -10.92
C ASP A 359 -17.81 -3.61 -12.29
N ALA A 360 -18.55 -2.52 -12.37
CA ALA A 360 -18.96 -1.92 -13.64
C ALA A 360 -18.72 -0.41 -13.60
N ALA A 361 -18.45 0.18 -14.75
CA ALA A 361 -18.31 1.61 -14.92
C ALA A 361 -19.10 2.06 -16.15
N TYR A 362 -19.83 3.15 -16.00
CA TYR A 362 -20.56 3.83 -17.07
C TYR A 362 -20.18 5.30 -17.07
N ASN A 363 -19.54 5.76 -18.15
CA ASN A 363 -19.23 7.18 -18.32
C ASN A 363 -20.39 7.88 -19.02
N SER A 364 -21.15 8.68 -18.27
CA SER A 364 -22.32 9.41 -18.77
C SER A 364 -21.97 10.67 -19.58
N ASP A 365 -20.70 11.16 -19.50
CA ASP A 365 -20.21 12.36 -20.19
C ASP A 365 -19.26 12.02 -21.34
N ALA A 366 -19.25 10.77 -21.81
CA ALA A 366 -18.38 10.32 -22.88
C ALA A 366 -18.74 10.95 -24.22
N GLY A 367 -17.72 11.30 -25.04
CA GLY A 367 -17.92 11.80 -26.40
C GLY A 367 -18.24 10.72 -27.44
N THR A 368 -18.26 9.44 -27.05
CA THR A 368 -18.55 8.29 -27.91
C THR A 368 -19.48 7.32 -27.22
N SER A 369 -20.05 6.38 -28.00
CA SER A 369 -20.86 5.27 -27.44
C SER A 369 -20.03 4.14 -26.82
N LYS A 370 -18.70 4.27 -26.77
CA LYS A 370 -17.77 3.29 -26.17
C LYS A 370 -17.45 3.69 -24.74
N ASN A 371 -18.46 3.65 -23.89
CA ASN A 371 -18.49 4.26 -22.57
C ASN A 371 -18.81 3.31 -21.41
N TRP A 372 -18.79 1.98 -21.65
CA TRP A 372 -19.00 0.96 -20.64
C TRP A 372 -17.74 0.18 -20.33
N ALA A 373 -17.55 -0.18 -19.06
CA ALA A 373 -16.57 -1.13 -18.64
C ALA A 373 -17.11 -2.09 -17.60
N VAL A 374 -16.59 -3.33 -17.61
CA VAL A 374 -16.99 -4.39 -16.68
C VAL A 374 -15.76 -5.20 -16.28
N TRP A 375 -15.74 -5.60 -15.01
CA TRP A 375 -14.72 -6.47 -14.43
C TRP A 375 -15.40 -7.49 -13.52
N THR A 376 -15.31 -8.75 -13.86
CA THR A 376 -15.94 -9.84 -13.10
C THR A 376 -14.90 -10.87 -12.72
N GLY A 377 -15.03 -11.46 -11.54
CA GLY A 377 -14.03 -12.41 -11.08
C GLY A 377 -14.55 -13.39 -10.05
N VAL A 378 -13.85 -14.48 -9.99
CA VAL A 378 -14.00 -15.54 -8.98
C VAL A 378 -12.64 -15.87 -8.39
N SER A 379 -12.58 -16.11 -7.09
CA SER A 379 -11.40 -16.68 -6.44
C SER A 379 -11.76 -17.81 -5.50
N LEU A 380 -10.88 -18.79 -5.41
CA LEU A 380 -10.97 -19.93 -4.51
C LEU A 380 -9.64 -20.07 -3.77
N GLY A 381 -9.68 -20.11 -2.44
CA GLY A 381 -8.51 -20.23 -1.60
C GLY A 381 -7.99 -18.88 -1.10
N ALA A 382 -7.00 -18.93 -0.21
CA ALA A 382 -6.32 -17.76 0.35
C ALA A 382 -4.91 -18.14 0.81
N THR A 383 -3.96 -17.24 0.66
CA THR A 383 -2.57 -17.42 1.10
C THR A 383 -2.39 -16.87 2.53
N LYS A 384 -2.67 -17.68 3.54
CA LYS A 384 -2.55 -17.33 4.97
C LYS A 384 -1.34 -17.98 5.64
N ASN A 385 -1.04 -19.23 5.24
CA ASN A 385 0.04 -20.03 5.82
C ASN A 385 0.93 -20.60 4.71
N PRO A 386 2.20 -20.91 4.98
CA PRO A 386 3.06 -21.62 4.03
C PRO A 386 2.40 -22.88 3.48
N GLY A 387 2.47 -23.07 2.16
CA GLY A 387 1.81 -24.16 1.44
C GLY A 387 0.36 -23.89 1.01
N ASP A 388 -0.23 -22.75 1.38
CA ASP A 388 -1.56 -22.35 0.92
C ASP A 388 -1.51 -21.89 -0.54
N LEU A 389 -2.59 -22.19 -1.27
CA LEU A 389 -2.83 -21.82 -2.66
C LEU A 389 -4.09 -20.94 -2.77
N ALA A 390 -4.07 -20.01 -3.71
CA ALA A 390 -5.28 -19.30 -4.13
C ALA A 390 -5.32 -19.20 -5.66
N PHE A 391 -6.49 -19.44 -6.22
CA PHE A 391 -6.77 -19.39 -7.65
C PHE A 391 -7.74 -18.26 -7.94
N SER A 392 -7.51 -17.52 -9.03
CA SER A 392 -8.45 -16.49 -9.50
C SER A 392 -8.61 -16.58 -11.00
N ALA A 393 -9.83 -16.36 -11.45
CA ALA A 393 -10.15 -16.09 -12.84
C ALA A 393 -10.93 -14.79 -12.91
N VAL A 394 -10.50 -13.89 -13.78
CA VAL A 394 -11.13 -12.59 -14.00
C VAL A 394 -11.37 -12.42 -15.48
N TRP A 395 -12.50 -11.83 -15.84
CA TRP A 395 -12.77 -11.32 -17.17
C TRP A 395 -13.05 -9.82 -17.08
N ALA A 396 -12.40 -9.05 -17.95
CA ALA A 396 -12.60 -7.62 -18.02
C ALA A 396 -12.86 -7.17 -19.46
N LYS A 397 -13.71 -6.16 -19.61
CA LYS A 397 -13.94 -5.43 -20.84
C LYS A 397 -13.93 -3.94 -20.51
N ILE A 398 -13.03 -3.18 -21.13
CA ILE A 398 -12.86 -1.76 -20.87
C ILE A 398 -12.96 -1.03 -22.20
N GLU A 399 -14.14 -0.44 -22.49
CA GLU A 399 -14.34 0.33 -23.73
C GLU A 399 -13.54 1.63 -23.70
N THR A 400 -13.32 2.23 -24.87
CA THR A 400 -12.37 3.33 -25.10
C THR A 400 -12.55 4.51 -24.16
N ASP A 401 -13.79 4.98 -23.96
CA ASP A 401 -14.11 6.20 -23.19
C ASP A 401 -14.91 5.91 -21.92
N SER A 402 -14.86 4.66 -21.44
CA SER A 402 -15.57 4.22 -20.25
C SER A 402 -14.93 4.71 -18.94
N VAL A 403 -13.62 4.77 -18.89
CA VAL A 403 -12.82 5.20 -17.73
C VAL A 403 -11.63 6.01 -18.19
N VAL A 404 -10.99 6.75 -17.27
CA VAL A 404 -9.78 7.51 -17.58
C VAL A 404 -8.60 6.53 -17.67
N SER A 405 -8.01 6.43 -18.86
CA SER A 405 -6.93 5.49 -19.16
C SER A 405 -5.67 5.69 -18.33
N PHE A 406 -5.46 6.88 -17.77
CA PHE A 406 -4.32 7.19 -16.90
C PHE A 406 -4.39 6.51 -15.52
N PHE A 407 -5.57 6.05 -15.11
CA PHE A 407 -5.82 5.54 -13.76
C PHE A 407 -6.27 4.09 -13.73
N SER A 408 -6.63 3.52 -14.87
CA SER A 408 -7.08 2.14 -15.01
C SER A 408 -5.91 1.16 -15.08
N TYR A 409 -6.19 -0.12 -14.95
CA TYR A 409 -5.27 -1.24 -14.83
C TYR A 409 -4.07 -1.21 -15.80
N SER A 410 -2.88 -1.04 -15.25
CA SER A 410 -1.62 -0.91 -15.99
C SER A 410 -1.11 -2.21 -16.63
N ASP A 411 -1.52 -3.36 -16.09
CA ASP A 411 -1.06 -4.67 -16.54
C ASP A 411 -1.97 -5.29 -17.62
N PHE A 412 -3.15 -4.69 -17.92
CA PHE A 412 -4.06 -5.21 -18.94
C PHE A 412 -3.68 -4.71 -20.33
N GLY A 413 -3.36 -5.64 -21.22
CA GLY A 413 -2.73 -5.31 -22.50
C GLY A 413 -1.21 -5.15 -22.43
N ARG A 414 -0.60 -4.58 -23.48
CA ARG A 414 0.85 -4.38 -23.54
C ARG A 414 1.32 -3.19 -22.69
N ASP A 415 0.53 -2.15 -22.68
CA ASP A 415 0.87 -0.88 -22.05
C ASP A 415 -0.23 -0.36 -21.08
N GLY A 416 -1.23 -1.19 -20.76
CA GLY A 416 -2.44 -0.78 -20.02
C GLY A 416 -3.39 0.08 -20.86
N GLY A 417 -4.41 0.63 -20.22
CA GLY A 417 -5.37 1.55 -20.82
C GLY A 417 -6.72 0.94 -21.19
N THR A 418 -7.42 1.56 -22.11
CA THR A 418 -8.80 1.23 -22.52
C THR A 418 -8.87 0.60 -23.92
N ASN A 419 -10.07 0.24 -24.40
CA ASN A 419 -10.33 -0.47 -25.66
C ASN A 419 -9.79 -1.90 -25.66
N VAL A 420 -9.85 -2.57 -24.52
CA VAL A 420 -9.30 -3.92 -24.33
C VAL A 420 -10.31 -4.83 -23.63
N GLU A 421 -10.27 -6.12 -23.98
CA GLU A 421 -11.06 -7.14 -23.31
C GLU A 421 -10.34 -8.47 -23.24
N GLY A 422 -10.72 -9.29 -22.29
CA GLY A 422 -10.25 -10.66 -22.20
C GLY A 422 -10.17 -11.18 -20.76
N PRO A 423 -9.90 -12.47 -20.61
CA PRO A 423 -9.66 -13.08 -19.30
C PRO A 423 -8.20 -12.93 -18.87
N PHE A 424 -8.00 -13.02 -17.54
CA PHE A 424 -6.72 -13.39 -16.96
C PHE A 424 -6.90 -14.36 -15.80
N LEU A 425 -5.88 -15.19 -15.64
CA LEU A 425 -5.81 -16.21 -14.59
C LEU A 425 -4.66 -15.88 -13.65
N LYS A 426 -4.86 -16.12 -12.37
CA LYS A 426 -3.86 -15.88 -11.33
C LYS A 426 -3.81 -17.05 -10.36
N VAL A 427 -2.59 -17.48 -10.00
CA VAL A 427 -2.33 -18.47 -8.96
C VAL A 427 -1.32 -17.87 -8.00
N ASP A 428 -1.67 -17.86 -6.72
CA ASP A 428 -0.79 -17.46 -5.63
C ASP A 428 -0.41 -18.69 -4.80
N TYR A 429 0.85 -18.79 -4.42
CA TYR A 429 1.38 -19.83 -3.53
C TYR A 429 2.20 -19.18 -2.41
N MET A 430 1.83 -19.41 -1.16
CA MET A 430 2.62 -18.93 -0.04
C MET A 430 3.79 -19.87 0.23
N LEU A 431 4.99 -19.46 -0.19
CA LEU A 431 6.22 -20.25 -0.05
C LEU A 431 6.72 -20.26 1.40
N PHE A 432 6.79 -19.08 2.01
CA PHE A 432 7.16 -18.85 3.41
C PHE A 432 6.21 -17.82 4.03
N PRO A 433 6.19 -17.65 5.36
CA PRO A 433 5.46 -16.54 5.96
C PRO A 433 5.86 -15.22 5.30
N ARG A 434 4.86 -14.47 4.79
CA ARG A 434 5.05 -13.19 4.08
C ARG A 434 5.78 -13.27 2.73
N VAL A 435 6.02 -14.46 2.19
CA VAL A 435 6.60 -14.66 0.84
C VAL A 435 5.60 -15.39 -0.03
N VAL A 436 5.09 -14.71 -1.07
CA VAL A 436 4.12 -15.26 -2.02
C VAL A 436 4.73 -15.30 -3.41
N LEU A 437 4.66 -16.47 -4.06
CA LEU A 437 4.90 -16.63 -5.48
C LEU A 437 3.58 -16.47 -6.22
N THR A 438 3.56 -15.65 -7.26
CA THR A 438 2.37 -15.40 -8.09
C THR A 438 2.69 -15.71 -9.54
N ALA A 439 1.89 -16.56 -10.16
CA ALA A 439 1.83 -16.70 -11.62
C ALA A 439 0.54 -16.07 -12.14
N LYS A 440 0.63 -15.14 -13.12
CA LYS A 440 -0.51 -14.47 -13.73
C LYS A 440 -0.38 -14.53 -15.25
N ASN A 441 -1.45 -14.85 -15.93
CA ASN A 441 -1.49 -14.86 -17.39
C ASN A 441 -2.71 -14.10 -17.91
N HIS A 442 -2.48 -13.11 -18.76
CA HIS A 442 -3.50 -12.28 -19.39
C HIS A 442 -3.65 -12.70 -20.85
N PHE A 443 -4.89 -12.79 -21.32
CA PHE A 443 -5.26 -13.05 -22.71
C PHE A 443 -6.09 -11.87 -23.20
N VAL A 444 -5.46 -10.90 -23.86
CA VAL A 444 -6.08 -9.60 -24.15
C VAL A 444 -6.19 -9.37 -25.64
N SER A 445 -7.34 -8.89 -26.07
CA SER A 445 -7.61 -8.43 -27.44
C SER A 445 -8.13 -6.98 -27.42
N PHE A 446 -8.02 -6.30 -28.57
CA PHE A 446 -8.72 -5.03 -28.76
C PHE A 446 -10.21 -5.28 -29.00
N ILE A 447 -11.07 -4.44 -28.40
CA ILE A 447 -12.51 -4.39 -28.71
C ILE A 447 -12.70 -3.85 -30.11
N ASP A 448 -12.13 -2.66 -30.37
CA ASP A 448 -12.05 -2.06 -31.70
C ASP A 448 -10.57 -1.94 -32.09
N ARG A 449 -10.17 -2.64 -33.15
CA ARG A 449 -8.78 -2.68 -33.56
C ARG A 449 -8.27 -1.31 -34.03
N PRO A 450 -7.29 -0.68 -33.36
CA PRO A 450 -6.67 0.54 -33.85
C PRO A 450 -5.93 0.28 -35.19
N LYS A 451 -5.91 1.31 -36.05
CA LYS A 451 -5.24 1.22 -37.34
C LYS A 451 -3.77 0.81 -37.18
N GLY A 452 -3.34 -0.19 -37.94
CA GLY A 452 -1.96 -0.69 -37.91
C GLY A 452 -1.68 -1.68 -36.77
N GLN A 453 -2.65 -1.99 -35.89
CA GLN A 453 -2.50 -3.00 -34.88
C GLN A 453 -3.00 -4.38 -35.32
N SER A 454 -2.51 -5.43 -34.67
CA SER A 454 -2.98 -6.79 -34.90
C SER A 454 -4.32 -7.04 -34.17
N ASN A 455 -5.12 -7.94 -34.73
CA ASN A 455 -6.28 -8.53 -34.05
C ASN A 455 -5.93 -9.80 -33.27
N SER A 456 -4.68 -10.29 -33.37
CA SER A 456 -4.27 -11.49 -32.66
C SER A 456 -4.26 -11.23 -31.14
N LEU A 457 -4.58 -12.27 -30.40
CA LEU A 457 -4.57 -12.27 -28.96
C LEU A 457 -3.16 -11.93 -28.43
N LEU A 458 -3.08 -10.97 -27.52
CA LEU A 458 -1.88 -10.72 -26.73
C LEU A 458 -1.89 -11.64 -25.53
N ASN A 459 -0.88 -12.49 -25.42
CA ASN A 459 -0.61 -13.26 -24.23
C ASN A 459 0.48 -12.55 -23.42
N ARG A 460 0.17 -12.18 -22.15
CA ARG A 460 1.11 -11.58 -21.22
C ARG A 460 1.20 -12.43 -19.97
N PHE A 461 2.34 -13.06 -19.77
CA PHE A 461 2.63 -13.88 -18.60
C PHE A 461 3.52 -13.14 -17.61
N GLN A 462 3.23 -13.26 -16.32
CA GLN A 462 3.99 -12.68 -15.23
C GLN A 462 4.26 -13.74 -14.17
N LEU A 463 5.50 -13.79 -13.69
CA LEU A 463 5.93 -14.58 -12.54
C LEU A 463 6.55 -13.66 -11.51
N ASP A 464 5.93 -13.57 -10.34
CA ASP A 464 6.32 -12.67 -9.25
C ASP A 464 6.78 -13.46 -8.03
N ALA A 465 7.81 -12.97 -7.38
CA ALA A 465 8.11 -13.28 -5.99
C ALA A 465 7.92 -12.00 -5.16
N VAL A 466 6.98 -12.03 -4.21
CA VAL A 466 6.63 -10.89 -3.36
C VAL A 466 6.95 -11.21 -1.91
N LEU A 467 7.75 -10.35 -1.27
CA LEU A 467 8.06 -10.39 0.16
C LEU A 467 7.42 -9.15 0.81
N ALA A 468 6.59 -9.36 1.85
CA ALA A 468 6.01 -8.29 2.67
C ALA A 468 6.69 -8.24 4.05
N PHE A 469 6.89 -7.05 4.62
CA PHE A 469 7.52 -6.85 5.94
C PHE A 469 6.85 -5.72 6.72
#